data_0f8760194fe9ba519572343ca1de8e3f
#
_entry.id   0f8760194fe9ba519572343ca1de8e3f
#
_cell.length_a   1.000
_cell.length_b   1.000
_cell.length_c   1.000
_cell.angle_alpha   90.00
_cell.angle_beta   90.00
_cell.angle_gamma   90.00
#
_symmetry.space_group_name_H-M   'P 1'
#
loop_
_entity.id
_entity.type
_entity.pdbx_description
1 polymer ?
#
loop_
_entity_poly.entity_id
_entity_poly.type
_entity_poly.pdbx_seq_one_letter_code
_entity_poly.pdbx_strand_id
1 'polypeptide(L)'
;YEKDQTEALRRRLRAMERDGQLIYTRRGTYAPVDKLDLICGRVSGHRDGFGFLIPDDGSEDLFLSPSQVRLVYAGAPGLARVSGAVRRARREGVLVEIISRAHESVVGRYFEEGGIGYVTPDNPKIQQEVLVTAGRNAGAKIGQFVEIKITHWPTPRFQPQGDVVEVIGNYMAPGME
;
A
#
# COMPACT_ATOMS: atom_id res chain seq x y z
N TYR A 1 1.86 42.75 4.80
CA TYR A 1 1.14 42.39 3.55
C TYR A 1 1.81 41.23 2.82
N GLU A 2 3.12 41.25 2.57
CA GLU A 2 3.80 40.15 1.84
C GLU A 2 3.85 38.83 2.61
N LYS A 3 4.02 38.83 3.93
CA LYS A 3 4.07 37.60 4.74
C LYS A 3 2.75 36.90 4.78
N ASP A 4 1.63 37.61 4.85
CA ASP A 4 0.28 37.01 4.87
C ASP A 4 -0.09 36.37 3.52
N GLN A 5 0.30 37.02 2.43
CA GLN A 5 0.09 36.48 1.07
C GLN A 5 0.94 35.24 0.83
N THR A 6 2.18 35.21 1.31
CA THR A 6 3.06 34.04 1.21
C THR A 6 2.53 32.87 2.02
N GLU A 7 1.99 33.12 3.21
CA GLU A 7 1.40 32.08 4.06
C GLU A 7 0.10 31.51 3.43
N ALA A 8 -0.75 32.37 2.88
CA ALA A 8 -1.96 31.96 2.17
C ALA A 8 -1.61 31.10 0.94
N LEU A 9 -0.59 31.48 0.18
CA LEU A 9 -0.11 30.71 -0.96
C LEU A 9 0.41 29.34 -0.54
N ARG A 10 1.21 29.26 0.52
CA ARG A 10 1.72 27.98 1.06
C ARG A 10 0.60 27.06 1.50
N ARG A 11 -0.44 27.59 2.16
CA ARG A 11 -1.62 26.80 2.57
C ARG A 11 -2.35 26.25 1.36
N ARG A 12 -2.51 27.05 0.31
CA ARG A 12 -3.17 26.61 -0.92
C ARG A 12 -2.38 25.54 -1.67
N LEU A 13 -1.05 25.70 -1.75
CA LEU A 13 -0.18 24.71 -2.38
C LEU A 13 -0.21 23.37 -1.63
N ARG A 14 -0.21 23.37 -0.29
CA ARG A 14 -0.35 22.16 0.52
C ARG A 14 -1.73 21.49 0.37
N ALA A 15 -2.80 22.29 0.21
CA ALA A 15 -4.12 21.77 -0.05
C ALA A 15 -4.18 21.10 -1.43
N MET A 16 -3.61 21.70 -2.47
CA MET A 16 -3.54 21.14 -3.82
C MET A 16 -2.65 19.88 -3.89
N GLU A 17 -1.58 19.82 -3.08
CA GLU A 17 -0.75 18.62 -2.92
C GLU A 17 -1.55 17.48 -2.28
N ARG A 18 -2.28 17.75 -1.21
CA ARG A 18 -3.15 16.78 -0.53
C ARG A 18 -4.27 16.28 -1.46
N ASP A 19 -4.81 17.14 -2.29
CA ASP A 19 -5.86 16.81 -3.26
C ASP A 19 -5.32 16.15 -4.55
N GLY A 20 -3.99 15.90 -4.60
CA GLY A 20 -3.35 15.21 -5.72
C GLY A 20 -3.21 16.05 -7.00
N GLN A 21 -3.37 17.37 -6.92
CA GLN A 21 -3.22 18.29 -8.06
C GLN A 21 -1.77 18.71 -8.28
N LEU A 22 -0.98 18.77 -7.21
CA LEU A 22 0.42 19.15 -7.23
C LEU A 22 1.27 18.13 -6.50
N ILE A 23 2.54 18.04 -6.89
CA ILE A 23 3.57 17.29 -6.16
C ILE A 23 4.70 18.22 -5.79
N TYR A 24 5.18 18.10 -4.54
CA TYR A 24 6.39 18.77 -4.11
C TYR A 24 7.60 18.00 -4.64
N THR A 25 8.36 18.62 -5.52
CA THR A 25 9.51 18.00 -6.17
C THR A 25 10.76 18.07 -5.28
N ARG A 26 11.76 17.22 -5.58
CA ARG A 26 13.05 17.24 -4.88
C ARG A 26 13.84 18.53 -5.05
N ARG A 27 13.50 19.34 -6.05
CA ARG A 27 14.10 20.66 -6.27
C ARG A 27 13.50 21.74 -5.35
N GLY A 28 12.58 21.37 -4.45
CA GLY A 28 11.91 22.32 -3.57
C GLY A 28 10.82 23.14 -4.25
N THR A 29 10.29 22.66 -5.36
CA THR A 29 9.24 23.32 -6.14
C THR A 29 7.99 22.45 -6.24
N TYR A 30 6.83 23.07 -6.43
CA TYR A 30 5.59 22.38 -6.77
C TYR A 30 5.46 22.21 -8.27
N ALA A 31 5.04 21.03 -8.72
CA ALA A 31 4.73 20.75 -10.13
C ALA A 31 3.31 20.19 -10.24
N PRO A 32 2.52 20.58 -11.28
CA PRO A 32 1.24 19.95 -11.57
C PRO A 32 1.40 18.49 -11.90
N VAL A 33 0.50 17.65 -11.40
CA VAL A 33 0.53 16.18 -11.59
C VAL A 33 0.39 15.80 -13.06
N ASP A 34 -0.41 16.54 -13.80
CA ASP A 34 -0.65 16.37 -15.23
C ASP A 34 0.56 16.70 -16.12
N LYS A 35 1.56 17.42 -15.60
CA LYS A 35 2.83 17.71 -16.29
C LYS A 35 3.99 16.79 -15.90
N LEU A 36 3.75 15.85 -14.99
CA LEU A 36 4.73 14.83 -14.66
C LEU A 36 4.54 13.64 -15.60
N ASP A 37 5.64 13.05 -16.03
CA ASP A 37 5.64 11.78 -16.74
C ASP A 37 5.15 10.68 -15.78
N LEU A 38 3.83 10.59 -15.62
CA LEU A 38 3.20 9.58 -14.80
C LEU A 38 3.07 8.30 -15.61
N ILE A 39 3.63 7.24 -15.08
CA ILE A 39 3.60 5.92 -15.69
C ILE A 39 2.52 5.11 -14.97
N CYS A 40 1.56 4.63 -15.74
CA CYS A 40 0.54 3.72 -15.26
C CYS A 40 1.01 2.28 -15.47
N GLY A 41 0.74 1.42 -14.51
CA GLY A 41 1.12 0.03 -14.63
C GLY A 41 0.68 -0.81 -13.45
N ARG A 42 1.01 -2.08 -13.55
CA ARG A 42 0.70 -3.09 -12.55
C ARG A 42 1.83 -3.22 -11.54
N VAL A 43 1.50 -3.19 -10.26
CA VAL A 43 2.48 -3.40 -9.19
C VAL A 43 2.65 -4.88 -8.91
N SER A 44 3.88 -5.36 -8.95
CA SER A 44 4.28 -6.70 -8.55
C SER A 44 5.21 -6.63 -7.35
N GLY A 45 4.83 -7.27 -6.24
CA GLY A 45 5.65 -7.37 -5.04
C GLY A 45 6.64 -8.53 -5.12
N HIS A 46 7.78 -8.37 -4.44
CA HIS A 46 8.76 -9.41 -4.22
C HIS A 46 8.74 -9.86 -2.75
N ARG A 47 9.07 -11.12 -2.50
CA ARG A 47 9.11 -11.69 -1.13
C ARG A 47 10.07 -10.97 -0.17
N ASP A 48 11.07 -10.27 -0.69
CA ASP A 48 12.03 -9.49 0.10
C ASP A 48 11.54 -8.06 0.41
N GLY A 49 10.25 -7.77 0.13
CA GLY A 49 9.57 -6.55 0.50
C GLY A 49 9.65 -5.39 -0.50
N PHE A 50 10.51 -5.46 -1.49
CA PHE A 50 10.51 -4.51 -2.61
C PHE A 50 9.56 -4.96 -3.72
N GLY A 51 9.39 -4.17 -4.76
CA GLY A 51 8.57 -4.54 -5.91
C GLY A 51 8.92 -3.77 -7.16
N PHE A 52 8.11 -3.99 -8.17
CA PHE A 52 8.24 -3.34 -9.47
C PHE A 52 6.87 -2.85 -9.94
N LEU A 53 6.86 -1.71 -10.58
CA LEU A 53 5.76 -1.32 -11.46
C LEU A 53 6.10 -1.82 -12.86
N ILE A 54 5.23 -2.65 -13.40
CA ILE A 54 5.28 -3.15 -14.78
C ILE A 54 4.41 -2.20 -15.61
N PRO A 55 5.00 -1.32 -16.43
CA PRO A 55 4.24 -0.34 -17.18
C PRO A 55 3.31 -0.98 -18.22
N ASP A 56 2.12 -0.38 -18.39
CA ASP A 56 1.14 -0.85 -19.39
C ASP A 56 1.59 -0.56 -20.83
N ASP A 57 2.50 0.40 -21.02
CA ASP A 57 3.06 0.78 -22.32
C ASP A 57 4.23 -0.11 -22.79
N GLY A 58 4.60 -1.10 -21.98
CA GLY A 58 5.71 -2.02 -22.29
C GLY A 58 7.10 -1.42 -22.11
N SER A 59 7.23 -0.27 -21.47
CA SER A 59 8.52 0.29 -21.09
C SER A 59 9.19 -0.51 -19.97
N GLU A 60 10.44 -0.17 -19.63
CA GLU A 60 11.19 -0.86 -18.59
C GLU A 60 10.50 -0.76 -17.21
N ASP A 61 10.55 -1.85 -16.46
CA ASP A 61 10.03 -1.93 -15.11
C ASP A 61 10.66 -0.88 -14.19
N LEU A 62 9.82 -0.28 -13.35
CA LEU A 62 10.23 0.69 -12.35
C LEU A 62 10.40 0.02 -11.00
N PHE A 63 11.56 0.16 -10.39
CA PHE A 63 11.80 -0.34 -9.04
C PHE A 63 10.99 0.45 -8.00
N LEU A 64 10.27 -0.26 -7.16
CA LEU A 64 9.55 0.29 -6.01
C LEU A 64 10.24 -0.14 -4.71
N SER A 65 10.65 0.84 -3.93
CA SER A 65 11.23 0.56 -2.62
C SER A 65 10.21 -0.09 -1.67
N PRO A 66 10.65 -0.78 -0.60
CA PRO A 66 9.73 -1.40 0.35
C PRO A 66 8.69 -0.44 0.93
N SER A 67 9.05 0.83 1.14
CA SER A 67 8.13 1.86 1.63
C SER A 67 7.01 2.16 0.63
N GLN A 68 7.29 2.11 -0.67
CA GLN A 68 6.30 2.32 -1.72
C GLN A 68 5.40 1.09 -1.89
N VAL A 69 5.97 -0.09 -1.84
CA VAL A 69 5.22 -1.36 -1.95
C VAL A 69 4.23 -1.53 -0.80
N ARG A 70 4.60 -1.13 0.41
CA ARG A 70 3.70 -1.15 1.57
C ARG A 70 2.42 -0.35 1.33
N LEU A 71 2.51 0.80 0.65
CA LEU A 71 1.36 1.63 0.35
C LEU A 71 0.37 0.97 -0.62
N VAL A 72 0.89 0.15 -1.52
CA VAL A 72 0.06 -0.60 -2.49
C VAL A 72 -0.52 -1.87 -1.88
N TYR A 73 0.05 -2.34 -0.77
CA TYR A 73 -0.27 -3.63 -0.17
C TYR A 73 -0.13 -4.76 -1.20
N ALA A 74 1.11 -4.98 -1.62
CA ALA A 74 1.42 -5.84 -2.75
C ALA A 74 1.16 -7.32 -2.46
N GLY A 75 0.64 -7.95 -3.40
CA GLY A 75 0.31 -9.38 -3.53
C GLY A 75 -0.55 -9.60 -4.75
N ALA A 76 -0.99 -8.52 -5.35
CA ALA A 76 -1.90 -8.57 -6.46
C ALA A 76 -1.66 -7.47 -7.47
N PRO A 77 -2.05 -7.66 -8.72
CA PRO A 77 -1.98 -6.64 -9.73
C PRO A 77 -2.90 -5.47 -9.39
N GLY A 78 -2.39 -4.52 -8.62
CA GLY A 78 -3.00 -3.21 -8.46
C GLY A 78 -2.51 -2.30 -9.56
N LEU A 79 -3.38 -1.48 -10.10
CA LEU A 79 -2.98 -0.40 -10.99
C LEU A 79 -2.56 0.79 -10.15
N ALA A 80 -1.38 1.29 -10.41
CA ALA A 80 -0.84 2.45 -9.75
C ALA A 80 -0.30 3.45 -10.76
N ARG A 81 -0.31 4.70 -10.37
CA ARG A 81 0.32 5.78 -11.12
C ARG A 81 1.59 6.18 -10.37
N VAL A 82 2.70 6.16 -11.06
CA VAL A 82 4.02 6.32 -10.47
C VAL A 82 4.79 7.39 -11.23
N SER A 83 5.45 8.27 -10.49
CA SER A 83 6.44 9.19 -11.05
C SER A 83 7.78 8.47 -11.15
N GLY A 84 8.32 8.34 -12.36
CA GLY A 84 9.64 7.76 -12.59
C GLY A 84 10.77 8.76 -12.32
N ALA A 85 11.74 8.37 -11.51
CA ALA A 85 12.98 9.11 -11.33
C ALA A 85 14.17 8.16 -11.55
N VAL A 86 15.19 8.62 -12.28
CA VAL A 86 16.42 7.83 -12.44
C VAL A 86 17.31 8.06 -11.24
N ARG A 87 17.55 7.03 -10.46
CA ARG A 87 18.46 7.06 -9.32
C ARG A 87 19.51 5.97 -9.48
N ARG A 88 20.80 6.35 -9.49
CA ARG A 88 21.94 5.43 -9.57
C ARG A 88 21.83 4.40 -10.71
N ALA A 89 21.50 4.84 -11.92
CA ALA A 89 21.28 4.00 -13.11
C ALA A 89 20.09 3.00 -12.99
N ARG A 90 19.24 3.12 -11.99
CA ARG A 90 17.96 2.43 -11.88
C ARG A 90 16.81 3.41 -11.95
N ARG A 91 15.77 3.04 -12.69
CA ARG A 91 14.50 3.77 -12.67
C ARG A 91 13.76 3.40 -11.38
N GLU A 92 13.68 4.35 -10.45
CA GLU A 92 12.89 4.20 -9.23
C GLU A 92 11.55 4.90 -9.41
N GLY A 93 10.48 4.22 -9.03
CA GLY A 93 9.14 4.77 -8.99
C GLY A 93 8.77 5.33 -7.61
N VAL A 94 8.09 6.46 -7.61
CA VAL A 94 7.42 7.00 -6.42
C VAL A 94 5.92 6.94 -6.66
N LEU A 95 5.21 6.23 -5.79
CA LEU A 95 3.77 6.07 -5.88
C LEU A 95 3.09 7.43 -5.75
N VAL A 96 2.23 7.74 -6.71
CA VAL A 96 1.42 8.96 -6.73
C VAL A 96 -0.03 8.64 -6.42
N GLU A 97 -0.57 7.61 -7.06
CA GLU A 97 -1.97 7.23 -6.92
C GLU A 97 -2.15 5.72 -7.09
N ILE A 98 -3.04 5.15 -6.30
CA ILE A 98 -3.50 3.77 -6.46
C ILE A 98 -4.85 3.82 -7.19
N ILE A 99 -4.86 3.32 -8.43
CA ILE A 99 -6.05 3.35 -9.28
C ILE A 99 -7.01 2.22 -8.90
N SER A 100 -6.47 1.03 -8.64
CA SER A 100 -7.26 -0.11 -8.17
C SER A 100 -6.42 -1.01 -7.28
N ARG A 101 -7.08 -1.74 -6.39
CA ARG A 101 -6.47 -2.75 -5.53
C ARG A 101 -7.05 -4.10 -5.90
N ALA A 102 -6.20 -5.09 -6.08
CA ALA A 102 -6.66 -6.39 -6.56
C ALA A 102 -7.28 -7.25 -5.46
N HIS A 103 -6.90 -7.05 -4.20
CA HIS A 103 -7.47 -7.79 -3.08
C HIS A 103 -8.03 -6.84 -2.02
N GLU A 104 -9.29 -7.06 -1.70
CA GLU A 104 -9.94 -6.47 -0.55
C GLU A 104 -9.83 -7.36 0.69
N SER A 105 -9.52 -8.64 0.50
CA SER A 105 -9.34 -9.62 1.57
C SER A 105 -8.01 -10.35 1.47
N VAL A 106 -7.56 -10.85 2.59
CA VAL A 106 -6.30 -11.58 2.74
C VAL A 106 -6.55 -12.80 3.62
N VAL A 107 -5.97 -13.94 3.23
CA VAL A 107 -5.92 -15.13 4.06
C VAL A 107 -4.60 -15.17 4.81
N GLY A 108 -4.67 -15.48 6.08
CA GLY A 108 -3.50 -15.59 6.93
C GLY A 108 -3.79 -16.22 8.28
N ARG A 109 -2.74 -16.30 9.10
CA ARG A 109 -2.83 -16.88 10.43
C ARG A 109 -3.14 -15.82 11.48
N TYR A 110 -4.15 -16.08 12.29
CA TYR A 110 -4.56 -15.20 13.39
C TYR A 110 -3.66 -15.37 14.61
N PHE A 111 -3.25 -14.25 15.17
CA PHE A 111 -2.52 -14.15 16.42
C PHE A 111 -3.13 -13.07 17.31
N GLU A 112 -2.84 -13.16 18.59
CA GLU A 112 -3.23 -12.14 19.56
C GLU A 112 -2.07 -11.89 20.53
N GLU A 113 -1.71 -10.64 20.72
CA GLU A 113 -0.69 -10.20 21.66
C GLU A 113 -1.18 -8.96 22.41
N GLY A 114 -1.16 -9.03 23.73
CA GLY A 114 -1.60 -7.92 24.58
C GLY A 114 -3.06 -7.47 24.39
N GLY A 115 -3.94 -8.39 23.97
CA GLY A 115 -5.35 -8.10 23.69
C GLY A 115 -5.60 -7.50 22.31
N ILE A 116 -4.56 -7.41 21.46
CA ILE A 116 -4.66 -6.93 20.09
C ILE A 116 -4.53 -8.13 19.15
N GLY A 117 -5.54 -8.33 18.30
CA GLY A 117 -5.52 -9.35 17.26
C GLY A 117 -4.81 -8.85 16.00
N TYR A 118 -4.09 -9.72 15.35
CA TYR A 118 -3.50 -9.47 14.04
C TYR A 118 -3.45 -10.73 13.20
N VAL A 119 -3.38 -10.54 11.89
CA VAL A 119 -3.29 -11.62 10.91
C VAL A 119 -1.99 -11.50 10.14
N THR A 120 -1.18 -12.56 10.19
CA THR A 120 0.02 -12.68 9.37
C THR A 120 -0.38 -13.31 8.04
N PRO A 121 -0.29 -12.58 6.91
CA PRO A 121 -0.66 -13.12 5.61
C PRO A 121 0.13 -14.37 5.23
N ASP A 122 -0.54 -15.35 4.64
CA ASP A 122 0.10 -16.56 4.12
C ASP A 122 0.87 -16.29 2.82
N ASN A 123 0.49 -15.24 2.10
CA ASN A 123 1.19 -14.84 0.88
C ASN A 123 2.54 -14.18 1.21
N PRO A 124 3.68 -14.79 0.82
CA PRO A 124 5.02 -14.29 1.15
C PRO A 124 5.35 -12.93 0.52
N LYS A 125 4.56 -12.48 -0.45
CA LYS A 125 4.69 -11.16 -1.06
C LYS A 125 4.07 -10.04 -0.21
N ILE A 126 3.23 -10.40 0.75
CA ILE A 126 2.60 -9.47 1.68
C ILE A 126 3.31 -9.60 3.02
N GLN A 127 4.23 -8.69 3.29
CA GLN A 127 5.05 -8.75 4.51
C GLN A 127 4.46 -7.94 5.67
N GLN A 128 3.31 -7.30 5.47
CA GLN A 128 2.66 -6.54 6.52
C GLN A 128 1.59 -7.37 7.20
N GLU A 129 1.64 -7.38 8.52
CA GLU A 129 0.54 -7.88 9.35
C GLU A 129 -0.65 -6.95 9.28
N VAL A 130 -1.85 -7.53 9.31
CA VAL A 130 -3.11 -6.81 9.32
C VAL A 130 -3.65 -6.79 10.75
N LEU A 131 -3.85 -5.61 11.30
CA LEU A 131 -4.47 -5.46 12.60
C LEU A 131 -5.96 -5.80 12.51
N VAL A 132 -6.44 -6.60 13.44
CA VAL A 132 -7.86 -6.92 13.54
C VAL A 132 -8.55 -5.82 14.32
N THR A 133 -9.63 -5.29 13.76
CA THR A 133 -10.46 -4.31 14.45
C THR A 133 -10.99 -4.91 15.77
N ALA A 134 -10.95 -4.15 16.85
CA ALA A 134 -11.40 -4.60 18.17
C ALA A 134 -12.83 -5.17 18.12
N GLY A 135 -13.01 -6.39 18.63
CA GLY A 135 -14.30 -7.09 18.61
C GLY A 135 -14.71 -7.68 17.24
N ARG A 136 -13.85 -7.60 16.21
CA ARG A 136 -14.12 -8.10 14.86
C ARG A 136 -13.26 -9.31 14.47
N ASN A 137 -12.96 -10.16 15.45
CA ASN A 137 -12.17 -11.39 15.23
C ASN A 137 -13.01 -12.61 14.81
N ALA A 138 -14.33 -12.48 14.71
CA ALA A 138 -15.26 -13.56 14.36
C ALA A 138 -15.10 -14.85 15.22
N GLY A 139 -14.60 -14.71 16.45
CA GLY A 139 -14.31 -15.85 17.33
C GLY A 139 -13.05 -16.62 16.96
N ALA A 140 -12.18 -16.07 16.14
CA ALA A 140 -10.90 -16.68 15.77
C ALA A 140 -10.03 -16.93 17.00
N LYS A 141 -9.34 -18.09 16.99
CA LYS A 141 -8.37 -18.47 18.03
C LYS A 141 -6.95 -18.37 17.47
N ILE A 142 -6.00 -18.12 18.36
CA ILE A 142 -4.58 -18.06 18.01
C ILE A 142 -4.15 -19.29 17.22
N GLY A 143 -3.49 -19.07 16.10
CA GLY A 143 -2.96 -20.09 15.20
C GLY A 143 -3.95 -20.59 14.12
N GLN A 144 -5.21 -20.14 14.15
CA GLN A 144 -6.16 -20.49 13.09
C GLN A 144 -5.95 -19.67 11.83
N PHE A 145 -6.23 -20.26 10.69
CA PHE A 145 -6.31 -19.54 9.42
C PHE A 145 -7.65 -18.82 9.32
N VAL A 146 -7.59 -17.57 8.92
CA VAL A 146 -8.75 -16.70 8.76
C VAL A 146 -8.67 -15.94 7.46
N GLU A 147 -9.82 -15.56 6.93
CA GLU A 147 -9.93 -14.54 5.92
C GLU A 147 -10.26 -13.20 6.60
N ILE A 148 -9.46 -12.18 6.31
CA ILE A 148 -9.65 -10.84 6.83
C ILE A 148 -9.92 -9.87 5.68
N LYS A 149 -11.00 -9.11 5.77
CA LYS A 149 -11.32 -8.04 4.81
C LYS A 149 -10.66 -6.75 5.26
N ILE A 150 -9.90 -6.13 4.39
CA ILE A 150 -9.21 -4.85 4.68
C ILE A 150 -10.23 -3.72 4.71
N THR A 151 -10.32 -3.04 5.84
CA THR A 151 -11.19 -1.87 6.03
C THR A 151 -10.42 -0.56 5.99
N HIS A 152 -9.17 -0.58 6.44
CA HIS A 152 -8.27 0.55 6.39
C HIS A 152 -6.94 0.13 5.74
N TRP A 153 -6.60 0.81 4.67
CA TRP A 153 -5.38 0.53 3.92
C TRP A 153 -4.15 1.10 4.61
N PRO A 154 -2.98 0.47 4.42
CA PRO A 154 -1.75 0.93 5.05
C PRO A 154 -1.37 2.33 4.57
N THR A 155 -0.81 3.09 5.49
CA THR A 155 -0.21 4.40 5.24
C THR A 155 1.25 4.38 5.71
N PRO A 156 2.06 5.41 5.43
CA PRO A 156 3.42 5.48 5.96
C PRO A 156 3.49 5.42 7.50
N ARG A 157 2.39 5.74 8.20
CA ARG A 157 2.33 5.81 9.67
C ARG A 157 1.53 4.68 10.30
N PHE A 158 0.61 4.06 9.57
CA PHE A 158 -0.33 3.09 10.12
C PHE A 158 -0.31 1.79 9.33
N GLN A 159 -0.38 0.69 10.07
CA GLN A 159 -0.56 -0.65 9.49
C GLN A 159 -1.97 -0.80 8.95
N PRO A 160 -2.20 -1.73 8.01
CA PRO A 160 -3.53 -2.04 7.53
C PRO A 160 -4.38 -2.61 8.66
N GLN A 161 -5.67 -2.31 8.63
CA GLN A 161 -6.64 -2.87 9.55
C GLN A 161 -7.75 -3.58 8.78
N GLY A 162 -8.35 -4.57 9.41
CA GLY A 162 -9.44 -5.30 8.81
C GLY A 162 -10.31 -6.04 9.81
N ASP A 163 -11.39 -6.59 9.29
CA ASP A 163 -12.33 -7.41 10.03
C ASP A 163 -12.21 -8.86 9.57
N VAL A 164 -12.11 -9.80 10.50
CA VAL A 164 -12.17 -11.23 10.16
C VAL A 164 -13.58 -11.54 9.68
N VAL A 165 -13.67 -12.04 8.45
CA VAL A 165 -14.95 -12.39 7.82
C VAL A 165 -15.25 -13.89 7.91
N GLU A 166 -14.20 -14.72 7.93
CA GLU A 166 -14.33 -16.16 8.01
C GLU A 166 -13.16 -16.79 8.78
N VAL A 167 -13.46 -17.77 9.62
CA VAL A 167 -12.45 -18.65 10.23
C VAL A 167 -12.38 -19.93 9.39
N ILE A 168 -11.27 -20.10 8.67
CA ILE A 168 -11.08 -21.22 7.73
C ILE A 168 -10.78 -22.52 8.50
N GLY A 169 -10.07 -22.43 9.62
CA GLY A 169 -9.75 -23.56 10.48
C GLY A 169 -8.30 -23.62 10.93
N ASN A 170 -7.93 -24.77 11.48
CA ASN A 170 -6.57 -25.03 11.92
C ASN A 170 -5.66 -25.41 10.74
N TYR A 171 -4.38 -25.10 10.86
CA TYR A 171 -3.37 -25.60 9.92
C TYR A 171 -3.45 -27.13 9.80
N MET A 172 -3.47 -27.66 8.58
CA MET A 172 -3.59 -29.11 8.29
C MET A 172 -4.96 -29.73 8.64
N ALA A 173 -6.04 -28.98 8.69
CA ALA A 173 -7.37 -29.57 8.77
C ALA A 173 -7.66 -30.38 7.49
N PRO A 174 -8.26 -31.59 7.60
CA PRO A 174 -8.65 -32.37 6.42
C PRO A 174 -9.54 -31.56 5.48
N GLY A 175 -9.15 -31.44 4.19
CA GLY A 175 -9.86 -30.64 3.20
C GLY A 175 -9.24 -29.28 2.86
N MET A 176 -8.07 -28.96 3.41
CA MET A 176 -7.30 -27.76 3.08
C MET A 176 -6.14 -28.02 2.11
N GLU A 177 -6.13 -29.15 1.40
CA GLU A 177 -5.13 -29.46 0.35
C GLU A 177 -5.43 -28.70 -0.96
#